data_ec79fa400dbdcdf4cb61d5586a6b50de
#
_entry.id   ec79fa400dbdcdf4cb61d5586a6b50de
#
_cell.length_a   1.000
_cell.length_b   1.000
_cell.length_c   1.000
_cell.angle_alpha   90.00
_cell.angle_beta   90.00
_cell.angle_gamma   90.00
#
_symmetry.space_group_name_H-M   'P 1'
#
loop_
_entity.id
_entity.type
_entity.pdbx_description
1 polymer ?
#
loop_
_entity_poly.entity_id
_entity_poly.type
_entity_poly.pdbx_seq_one_letter_code
_entity_poly.pdbx_strand_id
1 'polypeptide(L)'
;DYTDTKTENVDALGHNYDIAEKNGWKWTADKEKGYVVKATFECTRCKDSHVVDATVEKSEVNGETVYTATATYEGVTRTDTKSLNMSVSYVTHVQDIGWEADKDNASAWKKDGAIAGTTGKAKQLEAIKIKLPDGVSGSVEYYSHVQDKGWEKAWSHKDGEESGTTGSFKKLEAIKIRLSGNVADNYDIYYRVHAENFGWLGWAKNGESAGTAGYNYRLEAIQIVLVKKGETANLPSDPKSNYEDSMVSRLVKYQAHVRDLGDQAVVYDGATCGTVGKAKPVEALRISLPSLPDGTIKYDAHVENIGWQNKWAKNGEMIGTKGR
;
A
#
# COMPACT_ATOMS: atom_id res chain seq x y z
N ASP A 1 -2.20 -49.26 78.79
CA ASP A 1 -1.41 -48.55 77.79
C ASP A 1 -2.20 -47.29 77.36
N TYR A 2 -1.76 -46.15 77.85
CA TYR A 2 -2.26 -44.82 77.42
C TYR A 2 -1.40 -44.35 76.28
N THR A 3 -1.91 -44.28 75.08
CA THR A 3 -1.28 -43.56 73.96
C THR A 3 -1.76 -42.12 73.99
N ASP A 4 -0.92 -41.20 74.41
CA ASP A 4 -1.13 -39.80 74.38
C ASP A 4 -0.86 -39.31 72.93
N THR A 5 -1.96 -39.08 72.18
CA THR A 5 -1.86 -38.47 70.85
C THR A 5 -1.79 -36.95 70.97
N LYS A 6 -0.57 -36.41 70.94
CA LYS A 6 -0.33 -34.98 70.82
C LYS A 6 -0.73 -34.51 69.44
N THR A 7 -1.86 -33.82 69.30
CA THR A 7 -2.25 -33.11 68.09
C THR A 7 -1.44 -31.81 68.05
N GLU A 8 -0.39 -31.76 67.22
CA GLU A 8 0.23 -30.50 66.89
C GLU A 8 -0.61 -29.78 65.86
N ASN A 9 -1.16 -28.62 66.17
CA ASN A 9 -1.71 -27.68 65.21
C ASN A 9 -0.57 -27.12 64.34
N VAL A 10 -0.44 -27.65 63.15
CA VAL A 10 0.44 -27.06 62.15
C VAL A 10 -0.38 -25.93 61.48
N ASP A 11 0.04 -24.68 61.66
CA ASP A 11 -0.55 -23.54 60.98
C ASP A 11 -0.54 -23.81 59.47
N ALA A 12 -1.66 -23.51 58.81
CA ALA A 12 -1.72 -23.64 57.38
C ALA A 12 -0.68 -22.74 56.73
N LEU A 13 0.20 -23.33 55.93
CA LEU A 13 1.35 -22.61 55.33
C LEU A 13 0.93 -21.53 54.32
N GLY A 14 -0.39 -21.30 54.14
CA GLY A 14 -0.92 -20.32 53.15
C GLY A 14 -0.56 -20.66 51.70
N HIS A 15 -1.03 -19.87 50.81
CA HIS A 15 -0.67 -19.97 49.39
C HIS A 15 0.70 -19.30 49.11
N ASN A 16 1.39 -19.82 48.11
CA ASN A 16 2.62 -19.22 47.59
C ASN A 16 2.48 -19.15 46.06
N TYR A 17 2.03 -17.98 45.56
CA TYR A 17 1.77 -17.80 44.14
C TYR A 17 3.02 -17.34 43.36
N ASP A 18 3.14 -17.87 42.15
CA ASP A 18 4.07 -17.37 41.12
C ASP A 18 3.46 -17.53 39.74
N ILE A 19 4.07 -16.98 38.69
CA ILE A 19 3.60 -17.16 37.32
C ILE A 19 3.62 -18.65 36.97
N ALA A 20 2.52 -19.13 36.41
CA ALA A 20 2.39 -20.52 36.00
C ALA A 20 3.49 -20.90 34.98
N GLU A 21 4.12 -22.06 35.15
CA GLU A 21 5.19 -22.53 34.27
C GLU A 21 4.74 -22.68 32.80
N LYS A 22 3.48 -23.03 32.59
CA LYS A 22 2.88 -23.15 31.25
C LYS A 22 1.80 -22.09 31.07
N ASN A 23 1.88 -21.36 29.94
CA ASN A 23 0.90 -20.32 29.59
C ASN A 23 0.72 -19.24 30.67
N GLY A 24 1.78 -18.94 31.45
CA GLY A 24 1.74 -17.94 32.52
C GLY A 24 1.43 -16.54 32.02
N TRP A 25 1.87 -16.20 30.81
CA TRP A 25 1.58 -14.94 30.15
C TRP A 25 0.85 -15.18 28.83
N LYS A 26 -0.27 -14.47 28.64
CA LYS A 26 -1.03 -14.49 27.38
C LYS A 26 -1.07 -13.10 26.77
N TRP A 27 -0.27 -12.90 25.74
CA TRP A 27 -0.21 -11.70 24.93
C TRP A 27 -1.24 -11.77 23.78
N THR A 28 -2.14 -10.79 23.70
CA THR A 28 -3.13 -10.67 22.63
C THR A 28 -2.92 -9.35 21.92
N ALA A 29 -2.74 -9.37 20.61
CA ALA A 29 -2.58 -8.16 19.81
C ALA A 29 -3.86 -7.32 19.84
N ASP A 30 -3.69 -6.00 19.98
CA ASP A 30 -4.75 -5.00 20.00
C ASP A 30 -4.37 -3.81 19.13
N LYS A 31 -5.27 -3.38 18.25
CA LYS A 31 -4.97 -2.34 17.26
C LYS A 31 -4.86 -0.92 17.84
N GLU A 32 -5.40 -0.70 19.03
CA GLU A 32 -5.31 0.60 19.70
C GLU A 32 -4.13 0.63 20.69
N LYS A 33 -3.98 -0.43 21.49
CA LYS A 33 -3.02 -0.52 22.59
C LYS A 33 -1.72 -1.22 22.24
N GLY A 34 -1.66 -1.90 21.08
CA GLY A 34 -0.58 -2.80 20.71
C GLY A 34 -0.78 -4.19 21.29
N TYR A 35 -0.84 -4.30 22.61
CA TYR A 35 -1.13 -5.56 23.30
C TYR A 35 -2.04 -5.38 24.50
N VAL A 36 -2.89 -6.40 24.72
CA VAL A 36 -3.57 -6.67 26.00
C VAL A 36 -2.99 -7.98 26.54
N VAL A 37 -2.64 -8.00 27.84
CA VAL A 37 -1.92 -9.12 28.43
C VAL A 37 -2.62 -9.61 29.69
N LYS A 38 -2.72 -10.92 29.81
CA LYS A 38 -3.20 -11.61 31.01
C LYS A 38 -2.07 -12.45 31.58
N ALA A 39 -1.95 -12.45 32.91
CA ALA A 39 -1.02 -13.28 33.64
C ALA A 39 -1.78 -14.32 34.46
N THR A 40 -1.29 -15.55 34.44
CA THR A 40 -1.81 -16.65 35.27
C THR A 40 -0.84 -16.89 36.42
N PHE A 41 -1.30 -16.65 37.65
CA PHE A 41 -0.59 -17.00 38.87
C PHE A 41 -1.07 -18.38 39.36
N GLU A 42 -0.13 -19.25 39.70
CA GLU A 42 -0.39 -20.59 40.19
C GLU A 42 0.29 -20.78 41.56
N CYS A 43 -0.42 -21.31 42.51
CA CYS A 43 0.17 -21.66 43.79
C CYS A 43 1.13 -22.84 43.61
N THR A 44 2.40 -22.66 43.98
CA THR A 44 3.44 -23.68 43.87
C THR A 44 3.19 -24.90 44.76
N ARG A 45 2.32 -24.76 45.78
CA ARG A 45 2.03 -25.82 46.80
C ARG A 45 0.76 -26.61 46.47
N CYS A 46 -0.34 -25.94 46.06
CA CYS A 46 -1.65 -26.61 45.93
C CYS A 46 -2.20 -26.54 44.50
N LYS A 47 -1.53 -25.88 43.57
CA LYS A 47 -1.94 -25.70 42.15
C LYS A 47 -3.20 -24.86 41.95
N ASP A 48 -3.67 -24.17 43.00
CA ASP A 48 -4.69 -23.14 42.83
C ASP A 48 -4.24 -22.07 41.86
N SER A 49 -5.11 -21.62 40.97
CA SER A 49 -4.70 -20.79 39.83
C SER A 49 -5.64 -19.60 39.60
N HIS A 50 -5.07 -18.42 39.37
CA HIS A 50 -5.80 -17.16 39.14
C HIS A 50 -5.26 -16.42 37.94
N VAL A 51 -6.20 -15.92 37.11
CA VAL A 51 -5.86 -15.08 35.92
C VAL A 51 -6.16 -13.63 36.25
N VAL A 52 -5.16 -12.78 36.08
CA VAL A 52 -5.26 -11.34 36.29
C VAL A 52 -4.89 -10.56 35.01
N ASP A 53 -5.46 -9.38 34.85
CA ASP A 53 -5.06 -8.47 33.78
C ASP A 53 -3.73 -7.79 34.15
N ALA A 54 -2.81 -7.72 33.21
CA ALA A 54 -1.55 -7.00 33.36
C ALA A 54 -1.68 -5.58 32.84
N THR A 55 -1.01 -4.64 33.47
CA THR A 55 -0.73 -3.31 32.88
C THR A 55 0.35 -3.46 31.83
N VAL A 56 0.22 -2.75 30.69
CA VAL A 56 1.20 -2.81 29.60
C VAL A 56 1.75 -1.44 29.34
N GLU A 57 3.06 -1.29 29.45
CA GLU A 57 3.78 -0.06 29.12
C GLU A 57 4.58 -0.26 27.83
N LYS A 58 4.65 0.80 27.01
CA LYS A 58 5.43 0.84 25.78
C LYS A 58 6.64 1.74 25.97
N SER A 59 7.82 1.27 25.59
CA SER A 59 9.06 2.03 25.60
C SER A 59 9.88 1.80 24.32
N GLU A 60 10.82 2.68 24.03
CA GLU A 60 11.80 2.52 22.95
C GLU A 60 13.16 2.17 23.56
N VAL A 61 13.69 1.01 23.20
CA VAL A 61 14.99 0.55 23.66
C VAL A 61 15.86 0.24 22.44
N ASN A 62 16.98 0.96 22.28
CA ASN A 62 17.90 0.82 21.13
C ASN A 62 17.19 0.90 19.75
N GLY A 63 16.14 1.70 19.65
CA GLY A 63 15.38 1.86 18.40
C GLY A 63 14.28 0.80 18.16
N GLU A 64 14.15 -0.17 19.06
CA GLU A 64 13.08 -1.16 19.04
C GLU A 64 11.96 -0.78 20.01
N THR A 65 10.72 -1.01 19.61
CA THR A 65 9.58 -0.87 20.52
C THR A 65 9.51 -2.09 21.43
N VAL A 66 9.56 -1.86 22.74
CA VAL A 66 9.44 -2.90 23.77
C VAL A 66 8.17 -2.67 24.58
N TYR A 67 7.34 -3.69 24.68
CA TYR A 67 6.20 -3.74 25.59
C TYR A 67 6.59 -4.48 26.86
N THR A 68 6.31 -3.87 28.02
CA THR A 68 6.50 -4.48 29.34
C THR A 68 5.15 -4.69 29.99
N ALA A 69 4.77 -5.93 30.23
CA ALA A 69 3.59 -6.31 30.96
C ALA A 69 3.93 -6.50 32.45
N THR A 70 3.14 -5.89 33.33
CA THR A 70 3.28 -6.02 34.80
C THR A 70 1.97 -6.52 35.39
N ALA A 71 2.03 -7.60 36.14
CA ALA A 71 0.87 -8.18 36.83
C ALA A 71 1.19 -8.38 38.30
N THR A 72 0.16 -8.16 39.17
CA THR A 72 0.29 -8.35 40.60
C THR A 72 -0.90 -9.17 41.12
N TYR A 73 -0.60 -10.19 41.91
CA TYR A 73 -1.59 -11.02 42.63
C TYR A 73 -1.08 -11.37 44.02
N GLU A 74 -1.93 -11.19 45.05
CA GLU A 74 -1.61 -11.46 46.46
C GLU A 74 -0.23 -10.89 46.89
N GLY A 75 0.08 -9.65 46.48
CA GLY A 75 1.34 -8.98 46.79
C GLY A 75 2.56 -9.45 45.97
N VAL A 76 2.41 -10.45 45.11
CA VAL A 76 3.47 -10.91 44.23
C VAL A 76 3.36 -10.19 42.88
N THR A 77 4.40 -9.39 42.52
CA THR A 77 4.47 -8.70 41.23
C THR A 77 5.44 -9.42 40.30
N ARG A 78 5.03 -9.59 39.04
CA ARG A 78 5.86 -10.18 37.97
C ARG A 78 5.76 -9.35 36.71
N THR A 79 6.79 -9.40 35.89
CA THR A 79 6.88 -8.72 34.62
C THR A 79 7.26 -9.68 33.50
N ASP A 80 6.78 -9.38 32.31
CA ASP A 80 7.21 -10.02 31.07
C ASP A 80 7.39 -8.96 29.99
N THR A 81 8.26 -9.22 29.00
CA THR A 81 8.58 -8.25 27.96
C THR A 81 8.43 -8.86 26.57
N LYS A 82 8.01 -8.02 25.63
CA LYS A 82 7.90 -8.40 24.21
C LYS A 82 8.42 -7.29 23.33
N SER A 83 9.48 -7.55 22.56
CA SER A 83 9.98 -6.61 21.55
C SER A 83 9.16 -6.70 20.28
N LEU A 84 8.86 -5.55 19.68
CA LEU A 84 8.19 -5.42 18.40
C LEU A 84 9.21 -4.96 17.35
N ASN A 85 9.62 -5.87 16.48
CA ASN A 85 10.44 -5.53 15.33
C ASN A 85 9.57 -5.02 14.21
N MET A 86 9.62 -3.71 13.93
CA MET A 86 8.79 -3.07 12.91
C MET A 86 9.26 -3.47 11.52
N SER A 87 8.33 -4.01 10.74
CA SER A 87 8.53 -4.42 9.36
C SER A 87 7.21 -4.40 8.61
N VAL A 88 7.23 -4.21 7.29
CA VAL A 88 6.07 -4.45 6.43
C VAL A 88 6.23 -5.76 5.70
N SER A 89 5.21 -6.61 5.76
CA SER A 89 5.17 -7.89 5.04
C SER A 89 4.11 -7.84 3.95
N TYR A 90 4.43 -8.37 2.78
CA TYR A 90 3.50 -8.38 1.63
C TYR A 90 3.71 -9.61 0.75
N VAL A 91 2.66 -9.98 0.03
CA VAL A 91 2.63 -11.11 -0.89
C VAL A 91 1.73 -10.78 -2.07
N THR A 92 2.11 -11.21 -3.27
CA THR A 92 1.37 -10.99 -4.50
C THR A 92 0.82 -12.28 -5.09
N HIS A 93 -0.37 -12.18 -5.70
CA HIS A 93 -0.90 -13.20 -6.60
C HIS A 93 -0.45 -12.88 -8.01
N VAL A 94 0.29 -13.81 -8.61
CA VAL A 94 0.90 -13.66 -9.93
C VAL A 94 0.22 -14.61 -10.91
N GLN A 95 -0.06 -14.11 -12.10
CA GLN A 95 -0.63 -14.89 -13.20
C GLN A 95 0.13 -16.21 -13.41
N ASP A 96 -0.61 -17.32 -13.51
CA ASP A 96 -0.13 -18.69 -13.74
C ASP A 96 0.83 -19.23 -12.64
N ILE A 97 1.04 -18.49 -11.56
CA ILE A 97 1.85 -18.89 -10.39
C ILE A 97 0.96 -19.00 -9.15
N GLY A 98 -0.03 -18.12 -9.00
CA GLY A 98 -0.86 -18.00 -7.80
C GLY A 98 -0.21 -17.10 -6.75
N TRP A 99 -0.60 -17.30 -5.48
CA TRP A 99 0.05 -16.63 -4.37
C TRP A 99 1.49 -17.10 -4.21
N GLU A 100 2.45 -16.18 -4.14
CA GLU A 100 3.88 -16.51 -3.93
C GLU A 100 4.13 -17.18 -2.58
N ALA A 101 3.22 -16.97 -1.61
CA ALA A 101 3.17 -17.69 -0.34
C ALA A 101 1.81 -18.35 -0.21
N ASP A 102 1.77 -19.66 -0.11
CA ASP A 102 0.57 -20.43 0.19
C ASP A 102 0.27 -20.43 1.71
N LYS A 103 -0.84 -21.08 2.08
CA LYS A 103 -1.30 -21.16 3.48
C LYS A 103 -0.27 -21.78 4.43
N ASP A 104 0.62 -22.60 3.89
CA ASP A 104 1.55 -23.43 4.66
C ASP A 104 2.95 -22.81 4.72
N ASN A 105 3.23 -21.77 3.92
CA ASN A 105 4.52 -21.10 3.85
C ASN A 105 4.45 -19.60 4.21
N ALA A 106 4.18 -19.30 5.47
CA ALA A 106 4.17 -17.93 6.00
C ALA A 106 5.54 -17.22 5.85
N SER A 107 6.64 -17.96 5.68
CA SER A 107 8.00 -17.42 5.47
C SER A 107 8.22 -16.85 4.05
N ALA A 108 7.34 -17.14 3.11
CA ALA A 108 7.44 -16.65 1.74
C ALA A 108 6.89 -15.23 1.54
N TRP A 109 6.28 -14.62 2.56
CA TRP A 109 5.95 -13.20 2.54
C TRP A 109 7.23 -12.37 2.43
N LYS A 110 7.25 -11.48 1.46
CA LYS A 110 8.35 -10.52 1.28
C LYS A 110 8.30 -9.48 2.39
N LYS A 111 9.46 -8.89 2.71
CA LYS A 111 9.58 -7.88 3.77
C LYS A 111 10.47 -6.74 3.31
N ASP A 112 10.17 -5.56 3.76
CA ASP A 112 11.04 -4.37 3.81
C ASP A 112 11.92 -4.20 2.54
N GLY A 113 11.28 -3.97 1.41
CA GLY A 113 11.96 -3.71 0.14
C GLY A 113 12.33 -4.94 -0.69
N ALA A 114 12.06 -6.16 -0.20
CA ALA A 114 12.20 -7.35 -1.04
C ALA A 114 11.17 -7.34 -2.18
N ILE A 115 11.56 -7.80 -3.36
CA ILE A 115 10.69 -7.81 -4.53
C ILE A 115 9.63 -8.91 -4.38
N ALA A 116 8.34 -8.53 -4.45
CA ALA A 116 7.22 -9.43 -4.64
C ALA A 116 6.72 -9.34 -6.08
N GLY A 117 6.38 -10.46 -6.68
CA GLY A 117 6.06 -10.58 -8.10
C GLY A 117 7.26 -10.99 -8.95
N THR A 118 7.18 -10.71 -10.24
CA THR A 118 8.22 -11.10 -11.20
C THR A 118 8.64 -9.95 -12.09
N THR A 119 9.90 -9.89 -12.50
CA THR A 119 10.39 -8.95 -13.51
C THR A 119 10.88 -9.71 -14.74
N GLY A 120 10.63 -9.19 -15.95
CA GLY A 120 11.08 -9.78 -17.22
C GLY A 120 10.41 -11.11 -17.61
N LYS A 121 9.33 -11.51 -16.91
CA LYS A 121 8.57 -12.75 -17.22
C LYS A 121 7.23 -12.47 -17.88
N ALA A 122 6.89 -11.20 -18.09
CA ALA A 122 5.61 -10.77 -18.66
C ALA A 122 4.38 -11.34 -17.90
N LYS A 123 4.50 -11.54 -16.57
CA LYS A 123 3.43 -12.02 -15.69
C LYS A 123 2.80 -10.87 -14.92
N GLN A 124 1.48 -10.79 -14.96
CA GLN A 124 0.74 -9.74 -14.24
C GLN A 124 0.57 -10.05 -12.76
N LEU A 125 0.57 -9.01 -11.94
CA LEU A 125 0.01 -9.06 -10.61
C LEU A 125 -1.53 -8.98 -10.71
N GLU A 126 -2.22 -9.83 -9.99
CA GLU A 126 -3.69 -9.91 -9.99
C GLU A 126 -4.28 -9.49 -8.64
N ALA A 127 -3.56 -9.75 -7.55
CA ALA A 127 -3.94 -9.32 -6.21
C ALA A 127 -2.70 -9.16 -5.32
N ILE A 128 -2.90 -8.47 -4.18
CA ILE A 128 -1.88 -8.23 -3.16
C ILE A 128 -2.49 -8.30 -1.76
N LYS A 129 -1.69 -8.74 -0.79
CA LYS A 129 -1.96 -8.64 0.64
C LYS A 129 -0.76 -7.99 1.32
N ILE A 130 -1.03 -7.04 2.23
CA ILE A 130 -0.01 -6.27 2.93
C ILE A 130 -0.37 -6.26 4.41
N LYS A 131 0.60 -6.51 5.30
CA LYS A 131 0.37 -6.48 6.74
C LYS A 131 1.56 -5.93 7.53
N LEU A 132 1.26 -5.42 8.69
CA LEU A 132 2.23 -5.09 9.74
C LEU A 132 2.35 -6.24 10.74
N PRO A 133 3.38 -6.25 11.61
CA PRO A 133 3.48 -7.23 12.69
C PRO A 133 2.29 -7.14 13.65
N ASP A 134 1.99 -8.24 14.30
CA ASP A 134 1.04 -8.26 15.41
C ASP A 134 1.53 -7.34 16.54
N GLY A 135 0.61 -6.63 17.17
CA GLY A 135 0.90 -5.68 18.25
C GLY A 135 1.27 -4.27 17.78
N VAL A 136 1.25 -3.99 16.48
CA VAL A 136 1.33 -2.60 15.98
C VAL A 136 0.02 -1.88 16.29
N SER A 137 0.12 -0.73 16.97
CA SER A 137 -1.01 0.17 17.14
C SER A 137 -1.24 0.97 15.85
N GLY A 138 -2.31 0.66 15.15
CA GLY A 138 -2.65 1.18 13.83
C GLY A 138 -2.66 0.10 12.76
N SER A 139 -2.75 0.50 11.50
CA SER A 139 -2.93 -0.40 10.37
C SER A 139 -2.20 0.07 9.12
N VAL A 140 -1.91 -0.86 8.20
CA VAL A 140 -1.63 -0.55 6.82
C VAL A 140 -2.91 -0.68 6.01
N GLU A 141 -3.28 0.39 5.29
CA GLU A 141 -4.48 0.45 4.45
C GLU A 141 -4.09 0.63 2.99
N TYR A 142 -4.81 -0.03 2.09
CA TYR A 142 -4.49 -0.02 0.66
C TYR A 142 -5.70 -0.30 -0.21
N TYR A 143 -5.58 0.04 -1.50
CA TYR A 143 -6.52 -0.32 -2.55
C TYR A 143 -5.85 -0.21 -3.92
N SER A 144 -6.33 -0.99 -4.88
CA SER A 144 -5.73 -1.13 -6.20
C SER A 144 -6.60 -0.56 -7.31
N HIS A 145 -5.97 -0.17 -8.41
CA HIS A 145 -6.64 0.01 -9.70
C HIS A 145 -6.59 -1.30 -10.46
N VAL A 146 -7.77 -1.84 -10.78
CA VAL A 146 -7.93 -3.14 -11.41
C VAL A 146 -8.42 -2.95 -12.84
N GLN A 147 -7.86 -3.69 -13.77
CA GLN A 147 -8.27 -3.68 -15.18
C GLN A 147 -9.80 -3.78 -15.33
N ASP A 148 -10.38 -2.92 -16.17
CA ASP A 148 -11.80 -2.83 -16.50
C ASP A 148 -12.75 -2.51 -15.32
N LYS A 149 -12.21 -2.38 -14.09
CA LYS A 149 -12.98 -2.00 -12.90
C LYS A 149 -12.62 -0.60 -12.39
N GLY A 150 -11.38 -0.15 -12.65
CA GLY A 150 -10.85 1.09 -12.10
C GLY A 150 -10.38 0.95 -10.66
N TRP A 151 -10.33 2.07 -9.93
CA TRP A 151 -9.97 2.08 -8.52
C TRP A 151 -11.03 1.38 -7.68
N GLU A 152 -10.61 0.46 -6.82
CA GLU A 152 -11.43 -0.08 -5.74
C GLU A 152 -11.89 1.06 -4.80
N LYS A 153 -12.83 0.77 -3.90
CA LYS A 153 -13.23 1.74 -2.89
C LYS A 153 -12.01 2.17 -2.06
N ALA A 154 -11.82 3.47 -1.94
CA ALA A 154 -10.67 4.03 -1.25
C ALA A 154 -10.52 3.45 0.17
N TRP A 155 -9.32 2.98 0.48
CA TRP A 155 -8.91 2.43 1.77
C TRP A 155 -9.76 1.26 2.26
N SER A 156 -10.25 0.43 1.30
CA SER A 156 -11.16 -0.68 1.60
C SER A 156 -10.47 -1.93 2.14
N HIS A 157 -9.16 -2.05 1.99
CA HIS A 157 -8.40 -3.21 2.42
C HIS A 157 -7.34 -2.83 3.44
N LYS A 158 -7.12 -3.69 4.45
CA LYS A 158 -6.15 -3.48 5.51
C LYS A 158 -5.56 -4.79 6.05
N ASP A 159 -4.37 -4.72 6.60
CA ASP A 159 -3.76 -5.75 7.46
C ASP A 159 -3.89 -7.20 6.96
N GLY A 160 -3.55 -7.45 5.71
CA GLY A 160 -3.58 -8.79 5.10
C GLY A 160 -4.85 -9.13 4.33
N GLU A 161 -5.82 -8.22 4.24
CA GLU A 161 -6.97 -8.37 3.35
C GLU A 161 -6.52 -8.33 1.89
N GLU A 162 -7.24 -8.99 1.01
CA GLU A 162 -6.91 -9.06 -0.41
C GLU A 162 -7.41 -7.83 -1.16
N SER A 163 -6.54 -7.12 -1.87
CA SER A 163 -6.84 -6.07 -2.84
C SER A 163 -6.54 -6.58 -4.25
N GLY A 164 -7.43 -6.34 -5.18
CA GLY A 164 -7.38 -6.89 -6.53
C GLY A 164 -8.36 -8.02 -6.75
N THR A 165 -7.99 -9.00 -7.58
CA THR A 165 -8.87 -10.13 -7.89
C THR A 165 -8.06 -11.41 -8.10
N THR A 166 -8.56 -12.54 -7.56
CA THR A 166 -8.05 -13.88 -7.86
C THR A 166 -9.03 -14.63 -8.77
N GLY A 167 -8.51 -15.45 -9.69
CA GLY A 167 -9.33 -16.27 -10.59
C GLY A 167 -10.12 -15.53 -11.68
N SER A 168 -9.93 -14.23 -11.82
CA SER A 168 -10.61 -13.40 -12.83
C SER A 168 -9.69 -12.94 -13.96
N PHE A 169 -8.40 -13.27 -13.89
CA PHE A 169 -7.36 -12.88 -14.85
C PHE A 169 -7.29 -11.35 -15.09
N LYS A 170 -7.68 -10.56 -14.08
CA LYS A 170 -7.63 -9.10 -14.14
C LYS A 170 -6.35 -8.60 -13.47
N LYS A 171 -5.57 -7.85 -14.22
CA LYS A 171 -4.32 -7.28 -13.75
C LYS A 171 -4.52 -6.09 -12.83
N LEU A 172 -3.59 -5.89 -11.93
CA LEU A 172 -3.40 -4.63 -11.24
C LEU A 172 -2.68 -3.66 -12.19
N GLU A 173 -3.12 -2.40 -12.19
CA GLU A 173 -2.53 -1.33 -12.99
C GLU A 173 -1.89 -0.25 -12.11
N ALA A 174 -2.40 -0.05 -10.89
CA ALA A 174 -1.84 0.86 -9.90
C ALA A 174 -2.28 0.48 -8.49
N ILE A 175 -1.62 1.06 -7.48
CA ILE A 175 -1.92 0.84 -6.06
C ILE A 175 -1.68 2.12 -5.26
N LYS A 176 -2.43 2.27 -4.17
CA LYS A 176 -2.18 3.26 -3.12
C LYS A 176 -2.08 2.56 -1.78
N ILE A 177 -1.09 2.97 -0.97
CA ILE A 177 -0.81 2.37 0.33
C ILE A 177 -0.55 3.49 1.35
N ARG A 178 -1.15 3.40 2.53
CA ARG A 178 -0.88 4.32 3.64
C ARG A 178 -0.85 3.59 4.97
N LEU A 179 -0.33 4.26 5.97
CA LEU A 179 -0.49 3.88 7.37
C LEU A 179 -1.65 4.66 8.00
N SER A 180 -2.26 4.11 9.04
CA SER A 180 -3.29 4.77 9.84
C SER A 180 -3.12 4.44 11.33
N GLY A 181 -3.66 5.30 12.21
CA GLY A 181 -3.48 5.20 13.65
C GLY A 181 -2.04 5.54 14.09
N ASN A 182 -1.66 5.13 15.29
CA ASN A 182 -0.39 5.55 15.92
C ASN A 182 0.87 5.18 15.10
N VAL A 183 0.83 4.12 14.30
CA VAL A 183 1.95 3.77 13.43
C VAL A 183 2.23 4.86 12.40
N ALA A 184 1.20 5.54 11.91
CA ALA A 184 1.33 6.63 10.96
C ALA A 184 2.01 7.89 11.56
N ASP A 185 1.99 8.05 12.87
CA ASP A 185 2.66 9.17 13.55
C ASP A 185 4.19 8.95 13.61
N ASN A 186 4.63 7.69 13.59
CA ASN A 186 6.03 7.32 13.81
C ASN A 186 6.75 6.81 12.56
N TYR A 187 6.03 6.37 11.54
CA TYR A 187 6.60 5.78 10.32
C TYR A 187 6.01 6.39 9.06
N ASP A 188 6.81 6.40 8.00
CA ASP A 188 6.39 6.62 6.62
C ASP A 188 6.43 5.29 5.86
N ILE A 189 5.51 5.06 4.94
CA ILE A 189 5.51 3.91 4.05
C ILE A 189 5.85 4.36 2.63
N TYR A 190 6.90 3.77 2.05
CA TYR A 190 7.32 3.99 0.69
C TYR A 190 7.08 2.74 -0.14
N TYR A 191 6.70 2.90 -1.39
CA TYR A 191 6.46 1.79 -2.30
C TYR A 191 6.69 2.20 -3.75
N ARG A 192 7.14 1.25 -4.56
CA ARG A 192 7.25 1.38 -6.00
C ARG A 192 6.85 0.11 -6.70
N VAL A 193 6.48 0.21 -7.97
CA VAL A 193 6.04 -0.92 -8.78
C VAL A 193 6.86 -1.03 -10.07
N HIS A 194 6.99 -2.25 -10.57
CA HIS A 194 7.47 -2.54 -11.91
C HIS A 194 6.25 -2.68 -12.83
N ALA A 195 6.18 -1.84 -13.84
CA ALA A 195 5.06 -1.78 -14.77
C ALA A 195 5.51 -2.15 -16.20
N GLU A 196 4.63 -2.82 -16.92
CA GLU A 196 4.82 -3.14 -18.35
C GLU A 196 5.19 -1.88 -19.15
N ASN A 197 6.20 -1.97 -20.01
CA ASN A 197 6.76 -0.90 -20.85
C ASN A 197 7.48 0.23 -20.11
N PHE A 198 7.32 0.35 -18.79
CA PHE A 198 7.98 1.38 -17.96
C PHE A 198 9.16 0.84 -17.16
N GLY A 199 9.12 -0.45 -16.78
CA GLY A 199 10.06 -1.00 -15.80
C GLY A 199 9.74 -0.50 -14.40
N TRP A 200 10.76 -0.35 -13.53
CA TRP A 200 10.56 0.25 -12.21
C TRP A 200 10.18 1.72 -12.34
N LEU A 201 9.07 2.11 -11.72
CA LEU A 201 8.67 3.49 -11.51
C LEU A 201 9.32 4.06 -10.25
N GLY A 202 9.21 5.37 -10.05
CA GLY A 202 9.67 6.06 -8.86
C GLY A 202 8.95 5.62 -7.57
N TRP A 203 9.45 6.08 -6.43
CA TRP A 203 8.87 5.80 -5.14
C TRP A 203 7.67 6.70 -4.82
N ALA A 204 6.54 6.10 -4.54
CA ALA A 204 5.38 6.74 -3.93
C ALA A 204 5.48 6.68 -2.40
N LYS A 205 4.79 7.60 -1.72
CA LYS A 205 4.81 7.74 -0.26
C LYS A 205 3.40 7.97 0.28
N ASN A 206 3.05 7.32 1.39
CA ASN A 206 1.90 7.65 2.25
C ASN A 206 0.58 7.96 1.52
N GLY A 207 0.14 7.06 0.64
CA GLY A 207 -1.14 7.20 -0.08
C GLY A 207 -1.05 7.82 -1.46
N GLU A 208 0.14 8.22 -1.93
CA GLU A 208 0.34 8.57 -3.33
C GLU A 208 0.06 7.37 -4.24
N SER A 209 -0.24 7.62 -5.50
CA SER A 209 -0.42 6.54 -6.47
C SER A 209 0.93 5.96 -6.91
N ALA A 210 1.01 4.64 -7.07
CA ALA A 210 2.12 3.96 -7.73
C ALA A 210 1.58 3.07 -8.85
N GLY A 211 2.10 3.23 -10.08
CA GLY A 211 1.67 2.42 -11.22
C GLY A 211 1.23 3.22 -12.43
N THR A 212 0.39 2.58 -13.25
CA THR A 212 -0.10 3.12 -14.53
C THR A 212 -1.59 2.90 -14.63
N ALA A 213 -2.41 3.95 -14.53
CA ALA A 213 -3.86 3.79 -14.69
C ALA A 213 -4.32 4.13 -16.11
N GLY A 214 -5.27 3.36 -16.64
CA GLY A 214 -5.90 3.60 -17.94
C GLY A 214 -5.01 3.31 -19.16
N TYR A 215 -3.76 2.92 -18.99
CA TYR A 215 -2.89 2.47 -20.09
C TYR A 215 -3.12 1.01 -20.46
N ASN A 216 -3.86 0.28 -19.64
CA ASN A 216 -4.01 -1.16 -19.76
C ASN A 216 -2.66 -1.91 -19.66
N TYR A 217 -1.69 -1.38 -18.93
CA TYR A 217 -0.41 -2.00 -18.64
C TYR A 217 -0.45 -2.67 -17.28
N ARG A 218 0.13 -3.88 -17.20
CA ARG A 218 0.15 -4.67 -15.98
C ARG A 218 1.22 -4.18 -15.01
N LEU A 219 0.96 -4.29 -13.72
CA LEU A 219 2.01 -4.37 -12.73
C LEU A 219 2.60 -5.78 -12.74
N GLU A 220 3.91 -5.88 -12.60
CA GLU A 220 4.67 -7.13 -12.64
C GLU A 220 5.34 -7.44 -11.30
N ALA A 221 5.74 -6.40 -10.55
CA ALA A 221 6.34 -6.54 -9.23
C ALA A 221 6.13 -5.28 -8.38
N ILE A 222 6.35 -5.42 -7.08
CA ILE A 222 6.27 -4.34 -6.09
C ILE A 222 7.37 -4.47 -5.04
N GLN A 223 7.83 -3.32 -4.53
CA GLN A 223 8.65 -3.18 -3.32
C GLN A 223 7.97 -2.22 -2.36
N ILE A 224 7.97 -2.56 -1.06
CA ILE A 224 7.37 -1.75 0.00
C ILE A 224 8.36 -1.66 1.16
N VAL A 225 8.56 -0.47 1.71
CA VAL A 225 9.53 -0.20 2.80
C VAL A 225 8.87 0.68 3.86
N LEU A 226 9.10 0.36 5.14
CA LEU A 226 8.81 1.25 6.26
C LEU A 226 10.07 2.04 6.61
N VAL A 227 9.89 3.34 6.86
CA VAL A 227 10.98 4.22 7.32
C VAL A 227 10.50 4.96 8.56
N LYS A 228 11.28 4.93 9.65
CA LYS A 228 10.96 5.70 10.85
C LYS A 228 11.05 7.19 10.54
N LYS A 229 10.06 7.96 10.98
CA LYS A 229 10.06 9.42 10.74
C LYS A 229 11.28 10.07 11.38
N GLY A 230 11.90 10.98 10.62
CA GLY A 230 13.16 11.61 10.99
C GLY A 230 14.41 10.86 10.54
N GLU A 231 14.27 9.62 10.07
CA GLU A 231 15.36 8.88 9.44
C GLU A 231 15.38 9.12 7.92
N THR A 232 16.60 9.06 7.35
CA THR A 232 16.76 9.17 5.90
C THR A 232 16.36 7.84 5.24
N ALA A 233 15.39 7.91 4.34
CA ALA A 233 15.01 6.75 3.53
C ALA A 233 16.18 6.38 2.59
N ASN A 234 16.86 5.27 2.88
CA ASN A 234 17.93 4.76 2.01
C ASN A 234 17.31 3.95 0.85
N LEU A 235 16.60 4.64 -0.04
CA LEU A 235 15.93 4.04 -1.17
C LEU A 235 16.79 4.20 -2.43
N PRO A 236 16.80 3.21 -3.34
CA PRO A 236 17.43 3.37 -4.65
C PRO A 236 16.90 4.60 -5.36
N SER A 237 17.79 5.46 -5.83
CA SER A 237 17.42 6.65 -6.62
C SER A 237 16.78 6.20 -7.93
N ASP A 238 15.59 6.71 -8.23
CA ASP A 238 14.95 6.57 -9.53
C ASP A 238 14.39 7.93 -9.95
N PRO A 239 14.82 8.49 -11.09
CA PRO A 239 14.33 9.77 -11.59
C PRO A 239 12.93 9.69 -12.22
N LYS A 240 12.36 8.49 -12.34
CA LYS A 240 11.04 8.31 -12.96
C LYS A 240 9.90 8.75 -12.06
N SER A 241 8.79 9.14 -12.68
CA SER A 241 7.52 9.32 -12.00
C SER A 241 7.10 8.05 -11.26
N ASN A 242 6.46 8.20 -10.11
CA ASN A 242 5.87 7.08 -9.37
C ASN A 242 4.51 6.64 -9.94
N TYR A 243 3.87 7.47 -10.74
CA TYR A 243 2.55 7.22 -11.29
C TYR A 243 2.35 7.84 -12.65
N GLU A 244 1.79 7.07 -13.56
CA GLU A 244 1.36 7.51 -14.88
C GLU A 244 -0.15 7.21 -15.02
N ASP A 245 -0.91 8.23 -15.42
CA ASP A 245 -2.33 8.10 -15.64
C ASP A 245 -2.66 8.51 -17.08
N SER A 246 -3.19 7.59 -17.85
CA SER A 246 -3.52 7.85 -19.24
C SER A 246 -4.61 8.92 -19.41
N MET A 247 -5.40 9.13 -18.36
CA MET A 247 -6.44 10.17 -18.37
C MET A 247 -5.86 11.54 -18.01
N VAL A 248 -4.88 11.58 -17.10
CA VAL A 248 -4.20 12.82 -16.68
C VAL A 248 -3.11 13.21 -17.68
N SER A 249 -2.33 12.24 -18.16
CA SER A 249 -1.28 12.51 -19.16
C SER A 249 -1.84 12.85 -20.56
N ARG A 250 -3.13 12.63 -20.80
CA ARG A 250 -3.83 13.13 -22.00
C ARG A 250 -4.43 14.51 -21.77
N LEU A 251 -3.63 15.44 -21.27
CA LEU A 251 -4.10 16.79 -20.96
C LEU A 251 -4.54 17.54 -22.20
N VAL A 252 -3.81 17.41 -23.30
CA VAL A 252 -4.13 18.09 -24.57
C VAL A 252 -4.44 17.06 -25.64
N LYS A 253 -5.70 17.03 -26.08
CA LYS A 253 -6.19 16.24 -27.21
C LYS A 253 -6.26 17.14 -28.45
N TYR A 254 -5.69 16.70 -29.55
CA TYR A 254 -5.77 17.46 -30.79
C TYR A 254 -5.89 16.56 -32.03
N GLN A 255 -6.44 17.15 -33.10
CA GLN A 255 -6.70 16.49 -34.37
C GLN A 255 -6.51 17.50 -35.52
N ALA A 256 -5.72 17.14 -36.50
CA ALA A 256 -5.53 17.93 -37.70
C ALA A 256 -6.41 17.44 -38.86
N HIS A 257 -6.89 18.38 -39.66
CA HIS A 257 -7.40 18.11 -41.02
C HIS A 257 -6.28 18.45 -42.00
N VAL A 258 -5.90 17.47 -42.82
CA VAL A 258 -4.80 17.58 -43.77
C VAL A 258 -5.35 17.53 -45.20
N ARG A 259 -4.82 18.39 -46.06
CA ARG A 259 -5.24 18.45 -47.49
C ARG A 259 -5.16 17.08 -48.16
N ASP A 260 -6.21 16.70 -48.88
CA ASP A 260 -6.39 15.44 -49.61
C ASP A 260 -6.38 14.16 -48.72
N LEU A 261 -6.17 14.26 -47.41
CA LEU A 261 -6.16 13.14 -46.46
C LEU A 261 -7.30 13.20 -45.43
N GLY A 262 -7.94 14.38 -45.31
CA GLY A 262 -9.04 14.58 -44.36
C GLY A 262 -8.58 14.66 -42.91
N ASP A 263 -9.52 14.41 -41.99
CA ASP A 263 -9.30 14.40 -40.56
C ASP A 263 -8.38 13.23 -40.20
N GLN A 264 -7.21 13.54 -39.60
CA GLN A 264 -6.22 12.56 -39.17
C GLN A 264 -6.62 11.91 -37.85
N ALA A 265 -5.91 10.87 -37.46
CA ALA A 265 -6.09 10.26 -36.14
C ALA A 265 -5.92 11.31 -35.03
N VAL A 266 -6.73 11.18 -33.99
CA VAL A 266 -6.57 11.98 -32.77
C VAL A 266 -5.27 11.63 -32.09
N VAL A 267 -4.52 12.65 -31.65
CA VAL A 267 -3.27 12.50 -30.91
C VAL A 267 -3.29 13.33 -29.63
N TYR A 268 -2.31 13.09 -28.75
CA TYR A 268 -2.24 13.68 -27.42
C TYR A 268 -0.82 14.15 -27.09
N ASP A 269 -0.72 15.18 -26.27
CA ASP A 269 0.46 15.56 -25.47
C ASP A 269 1.82 15.46 -26.20
N GLY A 270 2.03 16.30 -27.20
CA GLY A 270 3.28 16.39 -27.95
C GLY A 270 3.48 15.37 -29.08
N ALA A 271 2.52 14.47 -29.31
CA ALA A 271 2.57 13.58 -30.46
C ALA A 271 2.37 14.36 -31.78
N THR A 272 3.05 13.94 -32.84
CA THR A 272 2.95 14.60 -34.15
C THR A 272 1.53 14.48 -34.71
N CYS A 273 0.93 15.63 -35.05
CA CYS A 273 -0.38 15.71 -35.67
C CYS A 273 -0.25 16.25 -37.09
N GLY A 274 -0.71 15.50 -38.05
CA GLY A 274 -0.55 15.82 -39.48
C GLY A 274 0.42 14.88 -40.19
N THR A 275 1.13 15.38 -41.20
CA THR A 275 2.06 14.59 -42.00
C THR A 275 3.46 15.18 -42.00
N VAL A 276 4.48 14.30 -41.98
CA VAL A 276 5.87 14.70 -42.12
C VAL A 276 6.41 14.22 -43.50
N GLY A 277 7.10 15.09 -44.22
CA GLY A 277 7.73 14.76 -45.52
C GLY A 277 6.78 14.48 -46.69
N LYS A 278 5.47 14.75 -46.55
CA LYS A 278 4.47 14.51 -47.62
C LYS A 278 4.01 15.77 -48.36
N ALA A 279 4.57 16.92 -48.06
CA ALA A 279 4.16 18.20 -48.61
C ALA A 279 2.62 18.46 -48.59
N LYS A 280 1.96 17.94 -47.57
CA LYS A 280 0.51 18.10 -47.35
C LYS A 280 0.27 19.09 -46.20
N PRO A 281 -0.31 20.28 -46.46
CA PRO A 281 -0.56 21.27 -45.41
C PRO A 281 -1.65 20.81 -44.45
N VAL A 282 -1.56 21.24 -43.19
CA VAL A 282 -2.67 21.19 -42.23
C VAL A 282 -3.59 22.35 -42.55
N GLU A 283 -4.87 22.03 -42.82
CA GLU A 283 -5.88 23.01 -43.20
C GLU A 283 -6.77 23.42 -42.03
N ALA A 284 -6.98 22.52 -41.07
CA ALA A 284 -7.75 22.82 -39.87
C ALA A 284 -7.25 22.02 -38.66
N LEU A 285 -7.55 22.53 -37.46
CA LEU A 285 -7.13 21.97 -36.20
C LEU A 285 -8.25 22.01 -35.16
N ARG A 286 -8.31 20.99 -34.31
CA ARG A 286 -9.14 20.95 -33.12
C ARG A 286 -8.25 20.64 -31.91
N ILE A 287 -8.44 21.36 -30.81
CA ILE A 287 -7.71 21.13 -29.56
C ILE A 287 -8.71 21.12 -28.38
N SER A 288 -8.58 20.19 -27.47
CA SER A 288 -9.41 20.10 -26.25
C SER A 288 -8.60 19.58 -25.07
N LEU A 289 -9.14 19.78 -23.86
CA LEU A 289 -8.57 19.34 -22.60
C LEU A 289 -9.50 18.28 -21.98
N PRO A 290 -9.47 17.02 -22.43
CA PRO A 290 -10.43 15.99 -22.00
C PRO A 290 -10.37 15.65 -20.51
N SER A 291 -9.19 15.81 -19.88
CA SER A 291 -8.97 15.50 -18.46
C SER A 291 -9.24 16.69 -17.52
N LEU A 292 -9.57 17.86 -18.06
CA LEU A 292 -9.87 19.06 -17.29
C LEU A 292 -11.25 19.59 -17.69
N PRO A 293 -12.37 19.00 -17.19
CA PRO A 293 -13.73 19.32 -17.62
C PRO A 293 -14.07 20.82 -17.43
N ASP A 294 -13.52 21.46 -16.42
CA ASP A 294 -13.67 22.88 -16.14
C ASP A 294 -12.57 23.74 -16.79
N GLY A 295 -11.58 23.11 -17.45
CA GLY A 295 -10.50 23.77 -18.15
C GLY A 295 -10.96 24.32 -19.50
N THR A 296 -10.42 25.49 -19.88
CA THR A 296 -10.68 26.09 -21.18
C THR A 296 -9.39 26.32 -21.93
N ILE A 297 -9.26 25.70 -23.11
CA ILE A 297 -8.22 26.04 -24.08
C ILE A 297 -8.84 26.90 -25.18
N LYS A 298 -8.19 28.01 -25.50
CA LYS A 298 -8.53 28.88 -26.65
C LYS A 298 -7.37 28.89 -27.61
N TYR A 299 -7.65 28.82 -28.91
CA TYR A 299 -6.64 28.78 -29.94
C TYR A 299 -7.12 29.51 -31.21
N ASP A 300 -6.18 30.08 -31.93
CA ASP A 300 -6.38 30.73 -33.22
C ASP A 300 -5.41 30.18 -34.26
N ALA A 301 -5.68 30.37 -35.53
CA ALA A 301 -4.84 29.91 -36.64
C ALA A 301 -4.55 31.03 -37.63
N HIS A 302 -3.31 31.07 -38.08
CA HIS A 302 -2.92 31.84 -39.24
C HIS A 302 -3.05 30.98 -40.50
N VAL A 303 -3.89 31.40 -41.41
CA VAL A 303 -4.19 30.69 -42.66
C VAL A 303 -3.56 31.43 -43.82
N GLU A 304 -2.92 30.71 -44.73
CA GLU A 304 -2.31 31.26 -45.95
C GLU A 304 -3.33 32.08 -46.76
N ASN A 305 -2.95 33.24 -47.24
CA ASN A 305 -3.76 34.22 -47.97
C ASN A 305 -4.98 34.80 -47.22
N ILE A 306 -5.18 34.44 -45.94
CA ILE A 306 -6.27 34.95 -45.09
C ILE A 306 -5.70 35.71 -43.88
N GLY A 307 -4.56 35.25 -43.30
CA GLY A 307 -3.99 35.80 -42.08
C GLY A 307 -4.59 35.14 -40.83
N TRP A 308 -4.43 35.80 -39.67
CA TRP A 308 -5.06 35.37 -38.42
C TRP A 308 -6.58 35.45 -38.57
N GLN A 309 -7.26 34.35 -38.21
CA GLN A 309 -8.71 34.29 -38.32
C GLN A 309 -9.45 35.18 -37.32
N ASN A 310 -8.74 35.60 -36.22
CA ASN A 310 -9.30 36.42 -35.13
C ASN A 310 -10.62 35.85 -34.54
N LYS A 311 -10.80 34.55 -34.68
CA LYS A 311 -11.95 33.81 -34.18
C LYS A 311 -11.42 32.70 -33.26
N TRP A 312 -11.31 33.03 -31.99
CA TRP A 312 -10.86 32.08 -30.97
C TRP A 312 -11.76 30.85 -30.88
N ALA A 313 -11.28 29.71 -31.36
CA ALA A 313 -11.91 28.41 -31.14
C ALA A 313 -11.66 27.94 -29.70
N LYS A 314 -12.58 27.15 -29.14
CA LYS A 314 -12.53 26.66 -27.76
C LYS A 314 -12.79 25.15 -27.72
N ASN A 315 -12.14 24.46 -26.82
CA ASN A 315 -12.46 23.08 -26.37
C ASN A 315 -12.96 22.13 -27.46
N GLY A 316 -12.20 21.94 -28.54
CA GLY A 316 -12.53 21.02 -29.64
C GLY A 316 -13.31 21.65 -30.80
N GLU A 317 -13.63 22.94 -30.74
CA GLU A 317 -14.12 23.66 -31.92
C GLU A 317 -13.06 23.66 -33.03
N MET A 318 -13.46 23.60 -34.26
CA MET A 318 -12.55 23.60 -35.39
C MET A 318 -12.11 25.04 -35.75
N ILE A 319 -10.81 25.20 -35.99
CA ILE A 319 -10.26 26.42 -36.57
C ILE A 319 -9.44 26.10 -37.83
N GLY A 320 -9.40 27.02 -38.79
CA GLY A 320 -8.78 26.82 -40.10
C GLY A 320 -9.79 26.73 -41.20
N THR A 321 -9.37 26.20 -42.36
CA THR A 321 -10.21 26.05 -43.55
C THR A 321 -10.12 24.61 -44.04
N LYS A 322 -11.23 24.08 -44.60
CA LYS A 322 -11.22 22.76 -45.24
C LYS A 322 -11.28 22.97 -46.78
N GLY A 323 -10.32 22.38 -47.52
CA GLY A 323 -10.32 22.38 -48.96
C GLY A 323 -9.79 23.69 -49.61
N ARG A 324 -8.90 24.39 -48.95
CA ARG A 324 -8.21 25.58 -49.50
C ARG A 324 -6.70 25.51 -49.34
#